data_fc7e149a73a72327a605187a2e1592fd
#
_entry.id   fc7e149a73a72327a605187a2e1592fd
#
_cell.length_a   1.000
_cell.length_b   1.000
_cell.length_c   1.000
_cell.angle_alpha   90.00
_cell.angle_beta   90.00
_cell.angle_gamma   90.00
#
_symmetry.space_group_name_H-M   'P 1'
#
loop_
_entity.id
_entity.type
_entity.pdbx_description
1 polymer ?
#
loop_
_entity_poly.entity_id
_entity_poly.type
_entity_poly.pdbx_seq_one_letter_code
_entity_poly.pdbx_strand_id
1 'polypeptide(L)'
;MVVLVLSSPILPSKNNFINAIRKLHPEITTVVINVNDKKTSMVLGERDIVVYGKGYIEDSLCGMRYRISPQSFYQINSVQTEVLYNKAIEYAGLTGNEKVIDAYSGIGTIGITASAYAKEVLCVELNGEAVKDAKANAKLNDVKNIRFVGEDAGIFMVRMAEQGMKADVVFMDPPRAGSDEKFLSSVVRLAPKRVVYISCNPVTLERDVSFLERRGYEAVEACPVDMFPFTEHVETVVLLSQRKADDYVEVELELDELDVTSAESKATYEEIKKYVLDNTGLKVSTLNIAQVKQNCGIIERENYNSAKSDDVKQPKCPKEKEDAIMAALKFFKMI
;
A
#
# COMPACT_ATOMS: atom_id res chain seq x y z
N MET A 1 -27.13 1.86 -9.39
CA MET A 1 -26.36 2.18 -10.63
C MET A 1 -26.14 0.91 -11.44
N VAL A 2 -26.26 0.99 -12.77
CA VAL A 2 -25.87 -0.09 -13.68
C VAL A 2 -24.71 0.40 -14.55
N VAL A 3 -23.63 -0.38 -14.59
CA VAL A 3 -22.47 -0.11 -15.45
C VAL A 3 -22.34 -1.24 -16.45
N LEU A 4 -22.44 -0.90 -17.74
CA LEU A 4 -22.24 -1.85 -18.84
C LEU A 4 -20.81 -1.68 -19.35
N VAL A 5 -19.99 -2.71 -19.16
CA VAL A 5 -18.61 -2.72 -19.68
C VAL A 5 -18.63 -3.29 -21.09
N LEU A 6 -18.32 -2.47 -22.07
CA LEU A 6 -18.37 -2.81 -23.48
C LEU A 6 -17.03 -2.51 -24.17
N SER A 7 -16.69 -3.28 -25.19
CA SER A 7 -15.50 -3.02 -26.02
C SER A 7 -15.68 -1.81 -26.96
N SER A 8 -16.89 -1.27 -27.05
CA SER A 8 -17.26 -0.15 -27.93
C SER A 8 -18.22 0.79 -27.20
N PRO A 9 -18.18 2.09 -27.48
CA PRO A 9 -19.12 3.06 -26.89
C PRO A 9 -20.57 2.92 -27.40
N ILE A 10 -20.80 2.01 -28.36
CA ILE A 10 -22.09 1.86 -29.02
C ILE A 10 -22.88 0.71 -28.39
N LEU A 11 -24.03 1.03 -27.85
CA LEU A 11 -25.03 0.06 -27.41
C LEU A 11 -26.23 0.12 -28.39
N PRO A 12 -26.44 -0.91 -29.23
CA PRO A 12 -27.61 -0.97 -30.08
C PRO A 12 -28.90 -0.92 -29.28
N SER A 13 -29.91 -0.22 -29.76
CA SER A 13 -31.21 -0.05 -29.09
C SER A 13 -31.12 0.47 -27.63
N LYS A 14 -30.11 1.29 -27.34
CA LYS A 14 -29.81 1.85 -26.01
C LYS A 14 -31.06 2.32 -25.26
N ASN A 15 -31.91 3.11 -25.93
CA ASN A 15 -33.12 3.67 -25.30
C ASN A 15 -34.13 2.58 -24.90
N ASN A 16 -34.29 1.55 -25.75
CA ASN A 16 -35.18 0.43 -25.45
C ASN A 16 -34.65 -0.37 -24.24
N PHE A 17 -33.34 -0.61 -24.21
CA PHE A 17 -32.69 -1.25 -23.06
C PHE A 17 -32.91 -0.48 -21.78
N ILE A 18 -32.64 0.83 -21.76
CA ILE A 18 -32.83 1.70 -20.58
C ILE A 18 -34.27 1.69 -20.13
N ASN A 19 -35.23 1.82 -21.05
CA ASN A 19 -36.65 1.80 -20.70
C ASN A 19 -37.10 0.45 -20.14
N ALA A 20 -36.61 -0.66 -20.70
CA ALA A 20 -36.95 -2.00 -20.24
C ALA A 20 -36.38 -2.28 -18.84
N ILE A 21 -35.10 -2.00 -18.62
CA ILE A 21 -34.47 -2.27 -17.32
C ILE A 21 -35.09 -1.40 -16.20
N ARG A 22 -35.42 -0.15 -16.48
CA ARG A 22 -36.07 0.75 -15.53
C ARG A 22 -37.53 0.40 -15.25
N LYS A 23 -38.20 -0.24 -16.19
CA LYS A 23 -39.56 -0.77 -15.97
C LYS A 23 -39.53 -1.97 -15.02
N LEU A 24 -38.50 -2.81 -15.11
CA LEU A 24 -38.30 -3.96 -14.24
C LEU A 24 -37.72 -3.57 -12.86
N HIS A 25 -36.83 -2.58 -12.85
CA HIS A 25 -36.07 -2.10 -11.70
C HIS A 25 -36.17 -0.58 -11.59
N PRO A 26 -37.28 -0.04 -11.03
CA PRO A 26 -37.50 1.41 -10.90
C PRO A 26 -36.47 2.10 -10.01
N GLU A 27 -35.80 1.34 -9.11
CA GLU A 27 -34.74 1.80 -8.22
C GLU A 27 -33.43 2.16 -8.95
N ILE A 28 -33.29 1.80 -10.22
CA ILE A 28 -32.12 2.18 -11.03
C ILE A 28 -32.18 3.68 -11.35
N THR A 29 -31.28 4.45 -10.72
CA THR A 29 -31.20 5.91 -10.87
C THR A 29 -30.21 6.36 -11.93
N THR A 30 -29.26 5.50 -12.34
CA THR A 30 -28.27 5.84 -13.36
C THR A 30 -27.78 4.61 -14.11
N VAL A 31 -27.47 4.79 -15.40
CA VAL A 31 -26.87 3.78 -16.28
C VAL A 31 -25.67 4.40 -16.98
N VAL A 32 -24.55 3.71 -16.94
CA VAL A 32 -23.26 4.12 -17.52
C VAL A 32 -22.75 3.04 -18.45
N ILE A 33 -22.20 3.42 -19.59
CA ILE A 33 -21.37 2.55 -20.43
C ILE A 33 -19.92 2.86 -20.08
N ASN A 34 -19.20 1.87 -19.59
CA ASN A 34 -17.76 1.92 -19.47
C ASN A 34 -17.13 1.25 -20.71
N VAL A 35 -16.23 1.95 -21.38
CA VAL A 35 -15.58 1.44 -22.59
C VAL A 35 -14.25 0.79 -22.20
N ASN A 36 -14.17 -0.53 -22.36
CA ASN A 36 -12.95 -1.31 -22.13
C ASN A 36 -12.69 -2.22 -23.33
N ASP A 37 -11.80 -1.80 -24.20
CA ASP A 37 -11.33 -2.55 -25.36
C ASP A 37 -10.00 -3.28 -25.10
N LYS A 38 -9.43 -3.12 -23.89
CA LYS A 38 -8.15 -3.71 -23.52
C LYS A 38 -8.33 -5.16 -23.05
N LYS A 39 -7.46 -6.05 -23.52
CA LYS A 39 -7.38 -7.44 -23.05
C LYS A 39 -6.47 -7.52 -21.81
N THR A 40 -6.92 -6.94 -20.70
CA THR A 40 -6.20 -6.95 -19.42
C THR A 40 -7.09 -7.53 -18.32
N SER A 41 -6.54 -7.74 -17.13
CA SER A 41 -7.30 -8.15 -15.94
C SER A 41 -8.19 -7.03 -15.36
N MET A 42 -8.05 -5.79 -15.87
CA MET A 42 -8.86 -4.67 -15.41
C MET A 42 -10.28 -4.80 -15.95
N VAL A 43 -11.26 -4.80 -15.06
CA VAL A 43 -12.67 -4.91 -15.41
C VAL A 43 -13.16 -3.63 -16.10
N LEU A 44 -12.80 -2.46 -15.57
CA LEU A 44 -13.21 -1.17 -16.08
C LEU A 44 -12.12 -0.55 -16.98
N GLY A 45 -12.55 0.03 -18.08
CA GLY A 45 -11.73 0.91 -18.93
C GLY A 45 -11.73 2.35 -18.40
N GLU A 46 -10.97 3.20 -19.06
CA GLU A 46 -10.76 4.59 -18.62
C GLU A 46 -11.92 5.55 -18.95
N ARG A 47 -12.84 5.14 -19.83
CA ARG A 47 -13.88 6.02 -20.36
C ARG A 47 -15.27 5.60 -19.93
N ASP A 48 -15.94 6.47 -19.21
CA ASP A 48 -17.35 6.34 -18.84
C ASP A 48 -18.25 7.25 -19.69
N ILE A 49 -19.39 6.74 -20.10
CA ILE A 49 -20.42 7.45 -20.86
C ILE A 49 -21.74 7.31 -20.12
N VAL A 50 -22.21 8.37 -19.52
CA VAL A 50 -23.51 8.40 -18.86
C VAL A 50 -24.60 8.35 -19.92
N VAL A 51 -25.42 7.32 -19.88
CA VAL A 51 -26.52 7.12 -20.87
C VAL A 51 -27.89 7.35 -20.24
N TYR A 52 -27.96 7.32 -18.90
CA TYR A 52 -29.14 7.69 -18.11
C TYR A 52 -28.75 8.15 -16.71
N GLY A 53 -29.47 9.15 -16.17
CA GLY A 53 -29.29 9.66 -14.81
C GLY A 53 -28.06 10.55 -14.64
N LYS A 54 -27.54 10.59 -13.40
CA LYS A 54 -26.47 11.51 -13.02
C LYS A 54 -25.04 10.94 -13.25
N GLY A 55 -24.89 9.66 -13.55
CA GLY A 55 -23.59 8.98 -13.68
C GLY A 55 -22.96 8.57 -12.33
N TYR A 56 -23.67 8.73 -11.24
CA TYR A 56 -23.26 8.34 -9.89
C TYR A 56 -24.49 7.96 -9.05
N ILE A 57 -24.25 7.27 -7.95
CA ILE A 57 -25.22 7.05 -6.88
C ILE A 57 -24.79 7.80 -5.63
N GLU A 58 -25.70 7.98 -4.70
CA GLU A 58 -25.42 8.56 -3.39
C GLU A 58 -25.73 7.51 -2.31
N ASP A 59 -24.89 7.47 -1.29
CA ASP A 59 -25.07 6.65 -0.10
C ASP A 59 -24.68 7.44 1.15
N SER A 60 -25.03 6.94 2.33
CA SER A 60 -24.71 7.55 3.62
C SER A 60 -23.89 6.58 4.44
N LEU A 61 -22.81 7.05 5.05
CA LEU A 61 -21.89 6.26 5.86
C LEU A 61 -21.33 7.13 7.00
N CYS A 62 -21.36 6.64 8.24
CA CYS A 62 -20.93 7.39 9.43
C CYS A 62 -21.53 8.80 9.53
N GLY A 63 -22.80 8.95 9.16
CA GLY A 63 -23.52 10.23 9.17
C GLY A 63 -23.15 11.21 8.05
N MET A 64 -22.24 10.85 7.16
CA MET A 64 -21.83 11.63 5.99
C MET A 64 -22.45 11.09 4.71
N ARG A 65 -22.69 11.95 3.72
CA ARG A 65 -23.22 11.58 2.40
C ARG A 65 -22.07 11.44 1.40
N TYR A 66 -22.11 10.38 0.59
CA TYR A 66 -21.09 10.10 -0.41
C TYR A 66 -21.69 9.93 -1.79
N ARG A 67 -21.09 10.60 -2.74
CA ARG A 67 -21.26 10.37 -4.16
C ARG A 67 -20.27 9.30 -4.59
N ILE A 68 -20.78 8.29 -5.32
CA ILE A 68 -20.03 7.11 -5.74
C ILE A 68 -20.14 7.00 -7.27
N SER A 69 -19.03 7.19 -7.99
CA SER A 69 -18.94 7.00 -9.44
C SER A 69 -18.55 5.56 -9.79
N PRO A 70 -18.66 5.13 -11.07
CA PRO A 70 -18.26 3.79 -11.49
C PRO A 70 -16.79 3.44 -11.20
N GLN A 71 -15.89 4.44 -11.24
CA GLN A 71 -14.45 4.26 -11.06
C GLN A 71 -14.00 4.28 -9.59
N SER A 72 -14.92 4.57 -8.68
CA SER A 72 -14.61 4.72 -7.27
C SER A 72 -14.77 3.41 -6.53
N PHE A 73 -13.77 3.08 -5.70
CA PHE A 73 -13.94 2.03 -4.71
C PHE A 73 -14.82 2.53 -3.56
N TYR A 74 -15.77 1.71 -3.14
CA TYR A 74 -16.61 1.93 -1.99
C TYR A 74 -16.92 0.58 -1.33
N GLN A 75 -16.85 0.51 -0.02
CA GLN A 75 -17.13 -0.71 0.75
C GLN A 75 -18.59 -1.13 0.58
N ILE A 76 -18.82 -2.37 0.16
CA ILE A 76 -20.17 -2.87 -0.21
C ILE A 76 -21.06 -3.19 0.98
N ASN A 77 -20.49 -3.52 2.15
CA ASN A 77 -21.21 -3.80 3.38
C ASN A 77 -21.23 -2.54 4.25
N SER A 78 -22.14 -1.61 3.98
CA SER A 78 -22.20 -0.32 4.66
C SER A 78 -22.36 -0.43 6.17
N VAL A 79 -23.11 -1.42 6.66
CA VAL A 79 -23.31 -1.66 8.11
C VAL A 79 -21.99 -2.01 8.80
N GLN A 80 -21.23 -2.96 8.23
CA GLN A 80 -19.94 -3.34 8.79
C GLN A 80 -18.86 -2.27 8.54
N THR A 81 -18.97 -1.51 7.46
CA THR A 81 -18.09 -0.39 7.18
C THR A 81 -18.22 0.70 8.25
N GLU A 82 -19.44 0.97 8.74
CA GLU A 82 -19.61 1.90 9.86
C GLU A 82 -18.94 1.39 11.14
N VAL A 83 -19.03 0.08 11.42
CA VAL A 83 -18.30 -0.53 12.55
C VAL A 83 -16.80 -0.36 12.38
N LEU A 84 -16.27 -0.67 11.18
CA LEU A 84 -14.84 -0.57 10.85
C LEU A 84 -14.33 0.88 11.01
N TYR A 85 -15.03 1.84 10.41
CA TYR A 85 -14.60 3.24 10.44
C TYR A 85 -14.79 3.90 11.81
N ASN A 86 -15.88 3.60 12.53
CA ASN A 86 -16.05 4.07 13.89
C ASN A 86 -14.94 3.55 14.80
N LYS A 87 -14.51 2.29 14.64
CA LYS A 87 -13.37 1.73 15.39
C LYS A 87 -12.06 2.43 15.00
N ALA A 88 -11.86 2.72 13.73
CA ALA A 88 -10.67 3.46 13.27
C ALA A 88 -10.63 4.90 13.85
N ILE A 89 -11.76 5.61 13.88
CA ILE A 89 -11.86 6.94 14.48
C ILE A 89 -11.66 6.89 16.01
N GLU A 90 -12.21 5.88 16.69
CA GLU A 90 -11.96 5.63 18.12
C GLU A 90 -10.45 5.47 18.41
N TYR A 91 -9.75 4.62 17.62
CA TYR A 91 -8.33 4.39 17.75
C TYR A 91 -7.48 5.64 17.47
N ALA A 92 -7.92 6.47 16.54
CA ALA A 92 -7.26 7.74 16.25
C ALA A 92 -7.26 8.69 17.45
N GLY A 93 -8.28 8.63 18.33
CA GLY A 93 -8.40 9.43 19.56
C GLY A 93 -8.30 10.92 19.30
N LEU A 94 -9.01 11.40 18.28
CA LEU A 94 -8.98 12.79 17.86
C LEU A 94 -9.70 13.71 18.87
N THR A 95 -9.14 14.90 19.10
CA THR A 95 -9.62 15.90 20.07
C THR A 95 -9.97 17.25 19.43
N GLY A 96 -9.82 17.37 18.12
CA GLY A 96 -10.01 18.63 17.36
C GLY A 96 -8.72 19.43 17.13
N ASN A 97 -7.58 18.94 17.64
CA ASN A 97 -6.30 19.64 17.53
C ASN A 97 -5.33 18.95 16.56
N GLU A 98 -5.61 17.74 16.14
CA GLU A 98 -4.69 16.88 15.42
C GLU A 98 -4.64 17.25 13.93
N LYS A 99 -3.43 17.12 13.37
CA LYS A 99 -3.16 17.04 11.94
C LYS A 99 -3.17 15.58 11.53
N VAL A 100 -4.08 15.24 10.64
CA VAL A 100 -4.35 13.88 10.20
C VAL A 100 -3.92 13.70 8.75
N ILE A 101 -3.28 12.59 8.45
CA ILE A 101 -3.07 12.11 7.07
C ILE A 101 -3.95 10.87 6.87
N ASP A 102 -4.74 10.86 5.81
CA ASP A 102 -5.47 9.70 5.30
C ASP A 102 -4.77 9.26 4.01
N ALA A 103 -3.89 8.28 4.13
CA ALA A 103 -3.15 7.69 3.01
C ALA A 103 -3.98 6.57 2.39
N TYR A 104 -4.06 6.53 1.06
CA TYR A 104 -4.96 5.64 0.28
C TYR A 104 -6.45 6.00 0.46
N SER A 105 -6.76 7.31 0.40
CA SER A 105 -8.04 7.83 0.87
C SER A 105 -9.27 7.50 0.01
N GLY A 106 -9.09 6.96 -1.21
CA GLY A 106 -10.20 6.67 -2.11
C GLY A 106 -11.07 7.90 -2.36
N ILE A 107 -12.37 7.76 -2.18
CA ILE A 107 -13.33 8.88 -2.29
C ILE A 107 -13.45 9.70 -1.00
N GLY A 108 -12.48 9.52 -0.08
CA GLY A 108 -12.34 10.32 1.14
C GLY A 108 -13.19 9.84 2.31
N THR A 109 -13.62 8.59 2.35
CA THR A 109 -14.58 8.11 3.36
C THR A 109 -14.03 8.21 4.79
N ILE A 110 -12.79 7.79 5.03
CA ILE A 110 -12.15 7.87 6.35
C ILE A 110 -11.82 9.33 6.68
N GLY A 111 -11.14 10.03 5.76
CA GLY A 111 -10.72 11.42 5.98
C GLY A 111 -11.86 12.39 6.22
N ILE A 112 -12.97 12.28 5.46
CA ILE A 112 -14.16 13.10 5.64
C ILE A 112 -14.82 12.81 7.00
N THR A 113 -14.92 11.53 7.40
CA THR A 113 -15.43 11.16 8.72
C THR A 113 -14.53 11.70 9.83
N ALA A 114 -13.20 11.56 9.70
CA ALA A 114 -12.22 12.07 10.66
C ALA A 114 -12.23 13.60 10.79
N SER A 115 -12.60 14.31 9.71
CA SER A 115 -12.58 15.78 9.69
C SER A 115 -13.47 16.44 10.73
N ALA A 116 -14.52 15.75 11.16
CA ALA A 116 -15.40 16.23 12.23
C ALA A 116 -14.71 16.33 13.59
N TYR A 117 -13.60 15.60 13.77
CA TYR A 117 -12.88 15.45 15.03
C TYR A 117 -11.42 15.92 14.95
N ALA A 118 -10.95 16.37 13.80
CA ALA A 118 -9.57 16.79 13.56
C ALA A 118 -9.46 18.29 13.29
N LYS A 119 -8.29 18.87 13.55
CA LYS A 119 -7.96 20.26 13.17
C LYS A 119 -7.87 20.41 11.66
N GLU A 120 -7.15 19.53 11.01
CA GLU A 120 -7.00 19.46 9.57
C GLU A 120 -6.75 18.02 9.11
N VAL A 121 -7.24 17.68 7.93
CA VAL A 121 -7.06 16.37 7.31
C VAL A 121 -6.44 16.54 5.94
N LEU A 122 -5.46 15.73 5.64
CA LEU A 122 -4.80 15.66 4.35
C LEU A 122 -4.98 14.25 3.77
N CYS A 123 -5.75 14.15 2.69
CA CYS A 123 -6.05 12.89 2.01
C CYS A 123 -5.17 12.74 0.78
N VAL A 124 -4.64 11.54 0.59
CA VAL A 124 -3.77 11.20 -0.55
C VAL A 124 -4.38 10.02 -1.30
N GLU A 125 -4.55 10.16 -2.60
CA GLU A 125 -5.13 9.15 -3.47
C GLU A 125 -4.52 9.22 -4.87
N LEU A 126 -4.15 8.05 -5.41
CA LEU A 126 -3.55 7.96 -6.75
C LEU A 126 -4.58 8.13 -7.87
N ASN A 127 -5.79 7.59 -7.67
CA ASN A 127 -6.84 7.62 -8.68
C ASN A 127 -7.46 9.03 -8.79
N GLY A 128 -7.19 9.73 -9.89
CA GLY A 128 -7.70 11.08 -10.13
C GLY A 128 -9.22 11.20 -10.15
N GLU A 129 -9.98 10.17 -10.55
CA GLU A 129 -11.45 10.17 -10.50
C GLU A 129 -11.94 10.03 -9.05
N ALA A 130 -11.31 9.18 -8.24
CA ALA A 130 -11.60 9.09 -6.81
C ALA A 130 -11.32 10.42 -6.09
N VAL A 131 -10.23 11.12 -6.43
CA VAL A 131 -9.93 12.47 -5.91
C VAL A 131 -11.01 13.48 -6.28
N LYS A 132 -11.57 13.42 -7.50
CA LYS A 132 -12.69 14.29 -7.90
C LYS A 132 -13.94 14.01 -7.07
N ASP A 133 -14.28 12.73 -6.89
CA ASP A 133 -15.41 12.35 -6.04
C ASP A 133 -15.16 12.73 -4.58
N ALA A 134 -13.96 12.55 -4.04
CA ALA A 134 -13.60 12.96 -2.69
C ALA A 134 -13.79 14.46 -2.46
N LYS A 135 -13.36 15.31 -3.40
CA LYS A 135 -13.61 16.76 -3.35
C LYS A 135 -15.10 17.11 -3.41
N ALA A 136 -15.87 16.39 -4.25
CA ALA A 136 -17.32 16.57 -4.32
C ALA A 136 -17.99 16.13 -3.03
N ASN A 137 -17.55 15.04 -2.40
CA ASN A 137 -18.04 14.52 -1.15
C ASN A 137 -17.75 15.45 0.03
N ALA A 138 -16.55 16.01 0.11
CA ALA A 138 -16.24 17.03 1.12
C ALA A 138 -17.15 18.27 0.99
N LYS A 139 -17.38 18.72 -0.24
CA LYS A 139 -18.31 19.83 -0.51
C LYS A 139 -19.76 19.47 -0.17
N LEU A 140 -20.19 18.25 -0.47
CA LEU A 140 -21.54 17.75 -0.17
C LEU A 140 -21.86 17.75 1.34
N ASN A 141 -20.82 17.56 2.18
CA ASN A 141 -20.90 17.53 3.63
C ASN A 141 -20.42 18.85 4.30
N ASP A 142 -20.19 19.91 3.52
CA ASP A 142 -19.70 21.22 4.01
C ASP A 142 -18.37 21.14 4.81
N VAL A 143 -17.53 20.13 4.53
CA VAL A 143 -16.23 19.93 5.18
C VAL A 143 -15.20 20.90 4.59
N LYS A 144 -14.57 21.73 5.45
CA LYS A 144 -13.65 22.81 5.05
C LYS A 144 -12.21 22.59 5.48
N ASN A 145 -11.98 21.76 6.49
CA ASN A 145 -10.66 21.47 7.07
C ASN A 145 -10.00 20.24 6.45
N ILE A 146 -10.31 19.94 5.19
CA ILE A 146 -9.79 18.79 4.46
C ILE A 146 -9.15 19.21 3.13
N ARG A 147 -8.06 18.55 2.74
CA ARG A 147 -7.40 18.73 1.44
C ARG A 147 -7.16 17.38 0.80
N PHE A 148 -7.19 17.35 -0.54
CA PHE A 148 -6.98 16.14 -1.33
C PHE A 148 -5.83 16.34 -2.30
N VAL A 149 -4.89 15.40 -2.30
CA VAL A 149 -3.72 15.34 -3.19
C VAL A 149 -3.86 14.12 -4.08
N GLY A 150 -3.76 14.33 -5.40
CA GLY A 150 -3.77 13.27 -6.41
C GLY A 150 -2.35 12.80 -6.69
N GLU A 151 -1.83 11.85 -5.91
CA GLU A 151 -0.46 11.35 -6.01
C GLU A 151 -0.36 9.95 -5.39
N ASP A 152 0.68 9.20 -5.75
CA ASP A 152 1.03 7.96 -5.06
C ASP A 152 1.37 8.22 -3.59
N ALA A 153 0.75 7.43 -2.68
CA ALA A 153 0.91 7.63 -1.25
C ALA A 153 2.37 7.46 -0.79
N GLY A 154 3.11 6.49 -1.38
CA GLY A 154 4.52 6.28 -1.05
C GLY A 154 5.38 7.49 -1.42
N ILE A 155 5.21 8.01 -2.64
CA ILE A 155 5.94 9.21 -3.11
C ILE A 155 5.58 10.42 -2.27
N PHE A 156 4.30 10.62 -2.00
CA PHE A 156 3.83 11.73 -1.17
C PHE A 156 4.42 11.70 0.25
N MET A 157 4.36 10.55 0.92
CA MET A 157 4.85 10.39 2.29
C MET A 157 6.36 10.59 2.39
N VAL A 158 7.14 10.11 1.39
CA VAL A 158 8.58 10.37 1.32
C VAL A 158 8.85 11.86 1.26
N ARG A 159 8.17 12.57 0.35
CA ARG A 159 8.32 14.02 0.20
C ARG A 159 7.97 14.78 1.47
N MET A 160 6.86 14.42 2.13
CA MET A 160 6.44 15.02 3.41
C MET A 160 7.51 14.85 4.48
N ALA A 161 8.06 13.62 4.60
CA ALA A 161 9.11 13.30 5.57
C ALA A 161 10.42 14.06 5.27
N GLU A 162 10.80 14.22 4.00
CA GLU A 162 11.97 14.99 3.58
C GLU A 162 11.82 16.48 3.88
N GLN A 163 10.62 17.03 3.76
CA GLN A 163 10.31 18.42 4.10
C GLN A 163 10.19 18.66 5.61
N GLY A 164 10.41 17.65 6.46
CA GLY A 164 10.30 17.74 7.91
C GLY A 164 8.89 18.04 8.41
N MET A 165 7.88 17.74 7.61
CA MET A 165 6.48 17.92 8.01
C MET A 165 6.11 16.93 9.12
N LYS A 166 5.09 17.26 9.91
CA LYS A 166 4.61 16.43 11.01
C LYS A 166 3.12 16.16 10.86
N ALA A 167 2.71 14.96 11.25
CA ALA A 167 1.33 14.58 11.44
C ALA A 167 1.16 14.01 12.85
N ASP A 168 -0.01 14.19 13.45
CA ASP A 168 -0.31 13.61 14.76
C ASP A 168 -0.88 12.20 14.61
N VAL A 169 -1.68 11.97 13.57
CA VAL A 169 -2.30 10.68 13.25
C VAL A 169 -2.17 10.38 11.77
N VAL A 170 -1.88 9.13 11.43
CA VAL A 170 -1.90 8.60 10.07
C VAL A 170 -2.90 7.44 10.00
N PHE A 171 -3.92 7.58 9.16
CA PHE A 171 -4.71 6.45 8.69
C PHE A 171 -4.05 5.87 7.45
N MET A 172 -4.02 4.55 7.37
CA MET A 172 -3.57 3.83 6.19
C MET A 172 -4.46 2.62 5.94
N ASP A 173 -4.99 2.56 4.72
CA ASP A 173 -5.82 1.46 4.19
C ASP A 173 -5.23 1.00 2.84
N PRO A 174 -4.05 0.37 2.85
CA PRO A 174 -3.35 0.00 1.62
C PRO A 174 -4.03 -1.16 0.91
N PRO A 175 -3.71 -1.39 -0.37
CA PRO A 175 -4.17 -2.56 -1.10
C PRO A 175 -3.66 -3.87 -0.46
N ARG A 176 -4.19 -5.04 -0.92
CA ARG A 176 -3.85 -6.38 -0.40
C ARG A 176 -2.36 -6.70 -0.31
N ALA A 177 -1.51 -6.01 -1.07
CA ALA A 177 -0.06 -6.16 -1.03
C ALA A 177 0.59 -5.51 0.22
N GLY A 178 -0.19 -4.75 1.00
CA GLY A 178 0.32 -3.92 2.09
C GLY A 178 1.05 -2.68 1.58
N SER A 179 1.79 -2.03 2.46
CA SER A 179 2.61 -0.86 2.15
C SER A 179 4.07 -1.25 1.88
N ASP A 180 4.77 -0.46 1.08
CA ASP A 180 6.20 -0.66 0.85
C ASP A 180 7.07 -0.07 1.97
N GLU A 181 8.34 -0.48 2.01
CA GLU A 181 9.28 -0.03 3.04
C GLU A 181 9.54 1.49 3.00
N LYS A 182 9.44 2.12 1.83
CA LYS A 182 9.65 3.59 1.70
C LYS A 182 8.52 4.35 2.36
N PHE A 183 7.28 3.91 2.12
CA PHE A 183 6.10 4.45 2.78
C PHE A 183 6.20 4.27 4.30
N LEU A 184 6.44 3.05 4.79
CA LEU A 184 6.53 2.75 6.21
C LEU A 184 7.68 3.53 6.90
N SER A 185 8.86 3.62 6.26
CA SER A 185 9.98 4.44 6.76
C SER A 185 9.61 5.91 6.83
N SER A 186 8.79 6.41 5.89
CA SER A 186 8.33 7.79 5.90
C SER A 186 7.33 8.04 7.03
N VAL A 187 6.45 7.09 7.34
CA VAL A 187 5.57 7.14 8.51
C VAL A 187 6.42 7.27 9.79
N VAL A 188 7.46 6.45 9.93
CA VAL A 188 8.39 6.53 11.08
C VAL A 188 9.06 7.91 11.17
N ARG A 189 9.52 8.49 10.06
CA ARG A 189 10.15 9.83 10.02
C ARG A 189 9.18 10.97 10.32
N LEU A 190 7.93 10.87 9.88
CA LEU A 190 6.87 11.83 10.22
C LEU A 190 6.53 11.76 11.70
N ALA A 191 6.82 10.64 12.34
CA ALA A 191 6.64 10.37 13.76
C ALA A 191 5.25 10.71 14.30
N PRO A 192 4.14 10.23 13.68
CA PRO A 192 2.82 10.43 14.23
C PRO A 192 2.70 9.71 15.59
N LYS A 193 1.95 10.31 16.49
CA LYS A 193 1.67 9.71 17.81
C LYS A 193 0.89 8.39 17.68
N ARG A 194 0.05 8.29 16.64
CA ARG A 194 -0.78 7.12 16.35
C ARG A 194 -0.80 6.83 14.86
N VAL A 195 -0.74 5.55 14.54
CA VAL A 195 -1.02 5.02 13.21
C VAL A 195 -2.22 4.09 13.33
N VAL A 196 -3.25 4.33 12.55
CA VAL A 196 -4.43 3.47 12.46
C VAL A 196 -4.34 2.74 11.13
N TYR A 197 -4.06 1.45 11.20
CA TYR A 197 -3.88 0.59 10.04
C TYR A 197 -5.12 -0.28 9.84
N ILE A 198 -5.77 -0.14 8.68
CA ILE A 198 -6.87 -0.99 8.22
C ILE A 198 -6.31 -1.95 7.17
N SER A 199 -6.62 -3.23 7.26
CA SER A 199 -6.08 -4.23 6.34
C SER A 199 -7.05 -5.38 6.09
N CYS A 200 -7.19 -5.75 4.81
CA CYS A 200 -7.90 -6.94 4.36
C CYS A 200 -7.02 -8.19 4.25
N ASN A 201 -5.73 -8.10 4.61
CA ASN A 201 -4.79 -9.21 4.47
C ASN A 201 -3.91 -9.33 5.72
N PRO A 202 -4.14 -10.36 6.57
CA PRO A 202 -3.41 -10.52 7.82
C PRO A 202 -1.90 -10.77 7.63
N VAL A 203 -1.49 -11.38 6.51
CA VAL A 203 -0.07 -11.68 6.25
C VAL A 203 0.74 -10.42 5.98
N THR A 204 0.21 -9.52 5.15
CA THR A 204 0.87 -8.24 4.89
C THR A 204 0.74 -7.28 6.07
N LEU A 205 -0.35 -7.35 6.83
CA LEU A 205 -0.53 -6.60 8.06
C LEU A 205 0.54 -6.96 9.10
N GLU A 206 0.78 -8.25 9.35
CA GLU A 206 1.83 -8.71 10.26
C GLU A 206 3.20 -8.18 9.86
N ARG A 207 3.56 -8.29 8.58
CA ARG A 207 4.84 -7.78 8.03
C ARG A 207 5.01 -6.29 8.31
N ASP A 208 3.98 -5.49 7.99
CA ASP A 208 4.04 -4.03 8.07
C ASP A 208 4.00 -3.54 9.54
N VAL A 209 3.20 -4.19 10.39
CA VAL A 209 3.17 -3.93 11.83
C VAL A 209 4.52 -4.24 12.45
N SER A 210 5.10 -5.41 12.17
CA SER A 210 6.44 -5.79 12.66
C SER A 210 7.52 -4.82 12.19
N PHE A 211 7.39 -4.23 10.99
CA PHE A 211 8.30 -3.19 10.53
C PHE A 211 8.22 -1.92 11.39
N LEU A 212 7.01 -1.46 11.71
CA LEU A 212 6.78 -0.27 12.53
C LEU A 212 7.20 -0.50 13.99
N GLU A 213 6.94 -1.70 14.56
CA GLU A 213 7.32 -2.04 15.94
C GLU A 213 8.83 -2.01 16.16
N ARG A 214 9.61 -2.51 15.22
CA ARG A 214 11.09 -2.43 15.25
C ARG A 214 11.62 -1.00 15.16
N ARG A 215 10.77 -0.03 14.84
CA ARG A 215 11.12 1.39 14.63
C ARG A 215 10.41 2.34 15.59
N GLY A 216 10.04 1.82 16.77
CA GLY A 216 9.57 2.66 17.86
C GLY A 216 8.06 2.82 17.97
N TYR A 217 7.29 1.96 17.31
CA TYR A 217 5.84 1.83 17.53
C TYR A 217 5.53 0.58 18.36
N GLU A 218 4.33 0.54 18.88
CA GLU A 218 3.76 -0.60 19.60
C GLU A 218 2.35 -0.83 19.09
N ALA A 219 2.02 -2.07 18.71
CA ALA A 219 0.66 -2.48 18.40
C ALA A 219 -0.13 -2.62 19.72
N VAL A 220 -1.00 -1.65 19.98
CA VAL A 220 -1.73 -1.55 21.25
C VAL A 220 -2.98 -2.41 21.25
N GLU A 221 -3.71 -2.39 20.14
CA GLU A 221 -4.98 -3.08 19.99
C GLU A 221 -5.22 -3.44 18.54
N ALA A 222 -5.84 -4.61 18.30
CA ALA A 222 -6.29 -5.06 16.99
C ALA A 222 -7.76 -5.49 17.09
N CYS A 223 -8.59 -4.98 16.18
CA CYS A 223 -10.00 -5.31 16.11
C CYS A 223 -10.34 -5.90 14.74
N PRO A 224 -10.65 -7.20 14.64
CA PRO A 224 -11.17 -7.79 13.42
C PRO A 224 -12.63 -7.39 13.19
N VAL A 225 -13.00 -7.15 11.93
CA VAL A 225 -14.37 -6.81 11.50
C VAL A 225 -14.77 -7.73 10.36
N ASP A 226 -15.85 -8.46 10.52
CA ASP A 226 -16.38 -9.37 9.50
C ASP A 226 -17.14 -8.59 8.42
N MET A 227 -16.39 -8.07 7.45
CA MET A 227 -16.92 -7.33 6.31
C MET A 227 -17.62 -8.24 5.29
N PHE A 228 -17.22 -9.50 5.23
CA PHE A 228 -17.67 -10.48 4.22
C PHE A 228 -18.10 -11.78 4.87
N PRO A 229 -19.24 -11.80 5.59
CA PRO A 229 -19.73 -12.98 6.27
C PRO A 229 -19.80 -14.22 5.36
N PHE A 230 -19.46 -15.39 5.91
CA PHE A 230 -19.37 -16.67 5.20
C PHE A 230 -18.21 -16.79 4.20
N THR A 231 -17.23 -15.89 4.26
CA THR A 231 -15.96 -15.98 3.52
C THR A 231 -14.78 -16.08 4.49
N GLU A 232 -13.58 -16.35 3.96
CA GLU A 232 -12.33 -16.34 4.75
C GLU A 232 -11.73 -14.92 4.93
N HIS A 233 -12.40 -13.90 4.40
CA HIS A 233 -11.89 -12.52 4.39
C HIS A 233 -12.35 -11.76 5.63
N VAL A 234 -11.39 -11.23 6.38
CA VAL A 234 -11.60 -10.40 7.56
C VAL A 234 -10.83 -9.10 7.38
N GLU A 235 -11.49 -7.97 7.60
CA GLU A 235 -10.81 -6.70 7.77
C GLU A 235 -10.31 -6.56 9.21
N THR A 236 -9.16 -5.96 9.40
CA THR A 236 -8.60 -5.75 10.74
C THR A 236 -8.14 -4.31 10.89
N VAL A 237 -8.60 -3.64 11.94
CA VAL A 237 -8.09 -2.32 12.35
C VAL A 237 -7.07 -2.50 13.45
N VAL A 238 -5.87 -1.97 13.27
CA VAL A 238 -4.81 -1.99 14.27
C VAL A 238 -4.47 -0.57 14.70
N LEU A 239 -4.43 -0.34 16.01
CA LEU A 239 -3.87 0.84 16.61
C LEU A 239 -2.38 0.63 16.91
N LEU A 240 -1.52 1.43 16.29
CA LEU A 240 -0.13 1.54 16.69
C LEU A 240 0.11 2.90 17.36
N SER A 241 0.74 2.87 18.51
CA SER A 241 1.18 4.07 19.25
C SER A 241 2.69 4.20 19.18
N GLN A 242 3.17 5.43 19.04
CA GLN A 242 4.58 5.72 19.17
C GLN A 242 4.99 5.47 20.63
N ARG A 243 6.05 4.68 20.86
CA ARG A 243 6.61 4.46 22.20
C ARG A 243 7.13 5.77 22.77
N LYS A 244 6.91 5.98 24.07
CA LYS A 244 7.50 7.13 24.77
C LYS A 244 9.00 6.93 24.92
N ALA A 245 9.76 8.03 24.92
CA ALA A 245 11.23 7.99 25.08
C ALA A 245 11.67 7.28 26.37
N ASP A 246 10.82 7.28 27.40
CA ASP A 246 11.08 6.62 28.70
C ASP A 246 10.99 5.08 28.63
N ASP A 247 10.43 4.53 27.54
CA ASP A 247 10.33 3.09 27.30
C ASP A 247 11.56 2.53 26.55
N TYR A 248 12.53 3.38 26.19
CA TYR A 248 13.80 2.95 25.60
C TYR A 248 14.79 2.67 26.73
N VAL A 249 15.29 1.45 26.79
CA VAL A 249 16.52 1.15 27.52
C VAL A 249 17.66 1.73 26.66
N GLU A 250 18.26 2.85 27.09
CA GLU A 250 19.55 3.27 26.54
C GLU A 250 20.58 2.20 26.92
N VAL A 251 20.91 1.37 25.96
CA VAL A 251 22.08 0.50 26.07
C VAL A 251 23.24 1.33 25.53
N GLU A 252 24.04 1.93 26.40
CA GLU A 252 25.37 2.40 26.04
C GLU A 252 26.20 1.17 25.63
N LEU A 253 26.31 0.96 24.33
CA LEU A 253 27.25 0.00 23.79
C LEU A 253 28.58 0.73 23.68
N GLU A 254 29.50 0.42 24.58
CA GLU A 254 30.92 0.75 24.40
C GLU A 254 31.37 0.04 23.12
N LEU A 255 31.67 0.81 22.09
CA LEU A 255 32.05 0.32 20.74
C LEU A 255 33.38 -0.42 20.70
N ASP A 256 34.10 -0.53 21.80
CA ASP A 256 35.45 -1.16 21.87
C ASP A 256 35.43 -2.69 22.01
N GLU A 257 34.27 -3.34 22.27
CA GLU A 257 34.18 -4.79 22.43
C GLU A 257 33.23 -5.49 21.45
N LEU A 258 32.61 -4.77 20.52
CA LEU A 258 31.89 -5.42 19.45
C LEU A 258 32.87 -5.70 18.30
N ASP A 259 33.42 -6.91 18.27
CA ASP A 259 33.79 -7.55 17.02
C ASP A 259 32.58 -7.38 16.07
N VAL A 260 32.79 -6.52 15.06
CA VAL A 260 31.79 -6.27 13.99
C VAL A 260 31.61 -7.60 13.26
N THR A 261 30.71 -8.43 13.77
CA THR A 261 30.35 -9.69 13.16
C THR A 261 29.57 -9.40 11.88
N SER A 262 30.27 -9.63 10.77
CA SER A 262 29.83 -10.11 9.44
C SER A 262 28.47 -9.70 8.83
N ALA A 263 27.68 -8.79 9.42
CA ALA A 263 26.39 -8.38 8.87
C ALA A 263 26.42 -7.07 8.06
N GLU A 264 27.49 -6.27 8.13
CA GLU A 264 27.54 -4.91 7.59
C GLU A 264 28.32 -4.71 6.30
N SER A 265 28.85 -5.73 5.67
CA SER A 265 29.48 -5.57 4.34
C SER A 265 29.27 -6.75 3.41
N LYS A 266 28.02 -7.13 3.17
CA LYS A 266 27.73 -8.02 2.02
C LYS A 266 27.71 -7.18 0.76
N ALA A 267 28.84 -7.18 0.03
CA ALA A 267 28.89 -6.56 -1.27
C ALA A 267 27.77 -7.11 -2.17
N THR A 268 27.12 -6.22 -2.89
CA THR A 268 26.07 -6.56 -3.86
C THR A 268 26.67 -7.33 -5.05
N TYR A 269 25.85 -8.07 -5.76
CA TYR A 269 26.28 -8.76 -6.98
C TYR A 269 26.89 -7.80 -8.02
N GLU A 270 26.40 -6.59 -8.11
CA GLU A 270 26.91 -5.58 -9.05
C GLU A 270 28.28 -5.04 -8.63
N GLU A 271 28.53 -4.88 -7.35
CA GLU A 271 29.85 -4.48 -6.83
C GLU A 271 30.89 -5.58 -7.07
N ILE A 272 30.52 -6.85 -6.88
CA ILE A 272 31.40 -8.00 -7.18
C ILE A 272 31.68 -8.06 -8.68
N LYS A 273 30.67 -7.92 -9.55
CA LYS A 273 30.86 -7.90 -11.01
C LYS A 273 31.79 -6.77 -11.45
N LYS A 274 31.61 -5.58 -10.89
CA LYS A 274 32.40 -4.40 -11.19
C LYS A 274 33.83 -4.61 -10.75
N TYR A 275 34.08 -5.08 -9.53
CA TYR A 275 35.43 -5.38 -9.02
C TYR A 275 36.15 -6.39 -9.89
N VAL A 276 35.51 -7.50 -10.26
CA VAL A 276 36.10 -8.53 -11.12
C VAL A 276 36.43 -7.94 -12.49
N LEU A 277 35.55 -7.18 -13.09
CA LEU A 277 35.78 -6.57 -14.40
C LEU A 277 36.96 -5.58 -14.35
N ASP A 278 37.00 -4.70 -13.35
CA ASP A 278 38.00 -3.65 -13.22
C ASP A 278 39.43 -4.23 -12.93
N ASN A 279 39.49 -5.34 -12.19
CA ASN A 279 40.77 -5.91 -11.77
C ASN A 279 41.30 -7.06 -12.69
N THR A 280 40.39 -7.73 -13.41
CA THR A 280 40.79 -8.91 -14.22
C THR A 280 40.34 -8.84 -15.68
N GLY A 281 39.51 -7.88 -16.06
CA GLY A 281 38.87 -7.80 -17.38
C GLY A 281 37.81 -8.87 -17.66
N LEU A 282 37.54 -9.78 -16.70
CA LEU A 282 36.61 -10.89 -16.87
C LEU A 282 35.17 -10.43 -16.58
N LYS A 283 34.21 -10.82 -17.43
CA LYS A 283 32.78 -10.66 -17.18
C LYS A 283 32.24 -11.91 -16.47
N VAL A 284 31.70 -11.73 -15.27
CA VAL A 284 31.09 -12.79 -14.46
C VAL A 284 29.57 -12.60 -14.41
N SER A 285 28.83 -13.72 -14.41
CA SER A 285 27.37 -13.71 -14.28
C SER A 285 26.93 -13.82 -12.81
N THR A 286 25.68 -13.45 -12.51
CA THR A 286 25.07 -13.66 -11.20
C THR A 286 25.12 -15.13 -10.77
N LEU A 287 24.95 -16.07 -11.72
CA LEU A 287 25.05 -17.51 -11.48
C LEU A 287 26.47 -17.92 -11.06
N ASN A 288 27.53 -17.39 -11.72
CA ASN A 288 28.90 -17.68 -11.33
C ASN A 288 29.18 -17.22 -9.89
N ILE A 289 28.71 -16.03 -9.51
CA ILE A 289 28.93 -15.49 -8.16
C ILE A 289 28.15 -16.33 -7.12
N ALA A 290 26.89 -16.72 -7.42
CA ALA A 290 26.10 -17.56 -6.53
C ALA A 290 26.79 -18.94 -6.28
N GLN A 291 27.27 -19.58 -7.33
CA GLN A 291 28.01 -20.87 -7.21
C GLN A 291 29.22 -20.74 -6.33
N VAL A 292 30.06 -19.68 -6.51
CA VAL A 292 31.27 -19.47 -5.70
C VAL A 292 30.92 -19.15 -4.25
N LYS A 293 29.90 -18.31 -4.00
CA LYS A 293 29.43 -18.03 -2.65
C LYS A 293 28.95 -19.30 -1.94
N GLN A 294 28.18 -20.14 -2.63
CA GLN A 294 27.73 -21.43 -2.10
C GLN A 294 28.88 -22.36 -1.76
N ASN A 295 29.90 -22.45 -2.63
CA ASN A 295 31.10 -23.21 -2.38
C ASN A 295 31.91 -22.70 -1.18
N CYS A 296 31.82 -21.40 -0.86
CA CYS A 296 32.45 -20.78 0.31
C CYS A 296 31.62 -20.85 1.58
N GLY A 297 30.45 -21.52 1.56
CA GLY A 297 29.58 -21.65 2.73
C GLY A 297 28.74 -20.41 3.04
N ILE A 298 28.67 -19.44 2.12
CA ILE A 298 27.82 -18.25 2.27
C ILE A 298 26.38 -18.65 1.93
N ILE A 299 25.52 -18.72 2.94
CA ILE A 299 24.10 -19.08 2.76
C ILE A 299 23.36 -17.90 2.15
N GLU A 300 22.87 -18.04 0.93
CA GLU A 300 21.91 -17.13 0.31
C GLU A 300 20.48 -17.63 0.54
N ARG A 301 19.49 -16.69 0.54
CA ARG A 301 18.08 -17.06 0.67
C ARG A 301 17.69 -18.03 -0.44
N GLU A 302 16.97 -19.10 -0.10
CA GLU A 302 16.40 -20.03 -1.08
C GLU A 302 15.56 -19.28 -2.11
N ASN A 303 15.90 -19.48 -3.38
CA ASN A 303 15.18 -18.89 -4.49
C ASN A 303 13.92 -19.72 -4.74
N TYR A 304 12.74 -19.19 -4.49
CA TYR A 304 11.45 -19.84 -4.73
C TYR A 304 11.15 -20.18 -6.21
N ASN A 305 12.01 -19.77 -7.13
CA ASN A 305 11.97 -20.09 -8.57
C ASN A 305 12.98 -21.18 -8.97
N SER A 306 13.03 -22.28 -8.24
CA SER A 306 13.75 -23.46 -8.70
C SER A 306 12.99 -24.14 -9.85
N ALA A 307 13.72 -24.48 -10.92
CA ALA A 307 13.17 -25.20 -12.06
C ALA A 307 12.55 -26.56 -11.61
N LYS A 308 11.36 -26.86 -12.10
CA LYS A 308 10.56 -28.06 -11.74
C LYS A 308 11.11 -29.39 -12.28
N SER A 309 12.39 -29.52 -12.62
CA SER A 309 12.99 -30.79 -13.04
C SER A 309 14.43 -30.92 -12.56
N ASP A 310 14.74 -31.99 -11.87
CA ASP A 310 16.04 -32.35 -11.30
C ASP A 310 17.14 -32.70 -12.35
N ASP A 311 16.85 -32.63 -13.65
CA ASP A 311 17.75 -33.10 -14.72
C ASP A 311 18.50 -31.99 -15.49
N VAL A 312 18.39 -30.73 -15.12
CA VAL A 312 19.14 -29.64 -15.79
C VAL A 312 20.49 -29.47 -15.11
N LYS A 313 21.56 -30.09 -15.67
CA LYS A 313 22.94 -29.83 -15.28
C LYS A 313 23.29 -28.36 -15.53
N GLN A 314 23.34 -27.57 -14.48
CA GLN A 314 23.82 -26.18 -14.55
C GLN A 314 25.28 -26.15 -14.92
N PRO A 315 25.75 -25.28 -15.84
CA PRO A 315 27.16 -25.15 -16.20
C PRO A 315 27.97 -24.69 -14.97
N LYS A 316 29.07 -25.40 -14.68
CA LYS A 316 29.94 -25.02 -13.57
C LYS A 316 30.72 -23.73 -13.90
N CYS A 317 31.00 -22.94 -12.88
CA CYS A 317 31.80 -21.72 -13.02
C CYS A 317 33.21 -22.10 -13.53
N PRO A 318 33.73 -21.47 -14.61
CA PRO A 318 35.10 -21.65 -15.06
C PRO A 318 36.12 -21.23 -13.99
N LYS A 319 37.20 -21.97 -13.84
CA LYS A 319 38.18 -21.79 -12.76
C LYS A 319 38.78 -20.39 -12.69
N GLU A 320 39.07 -19.77 -13.82
CA GLU A 320 39.55 -18.37 -13.88
C GLU A 320 38.54 -17.35 -13.30
N LYS A 321 37.26 -17.57 -13.55
CA LYS A 321 36.19 -16.72 -13.01
C LYS A 321 35.93 -17.00 -11.52
N GLU A 322 36.08 -18.26 -11.09
CA GLU A 322 36.00 -18.67 -9.70
C GLU A 322 37.10 -17.98 -8.87
N ASP A 323 38.36 -18.02 -9.34
CA ASP A 323 39.49 -17.39 -8.68
C ASP A 323 39.33 -15.86 -8.59
N ALA A 324 38.82 -15.23 -9.65
CA ALA A 324 38.56 -13.80 -9.68
C ALA A 324 37.38 -13.38 -8.71
N ILE A 325 36.33 -14.19 -8.63
CA ILE A 325 35.25 -13.98 -7.69
C ILE A 325 35.73 -14.21 -6.25
N MET A 326 36.56 -15.23 -6.00
CA MET A 326 37.16 -15.47 -4.69
C MET A 326 37.99 -14.28 -4.22
N ALA A 327 38.78 -13.68 -5.11
CA ALA A 327 39.53 -12.45 -4.81
C ALA A 327 38.60 -11.28 -4.46
N ALA A 328 37.49 -11.11 -5.18
CA ALA A 328 36.49 -10.10 -4.87
C ALA A 328 35.83 -10.34 -3.49
N LEU A 329 35.45 -11.59 -3.18
CA LEU A 329 34.82 -11.91 -1.88
C LEU A 329 35.79 -11.65 -0.71
N LYS A 330 37.08 -11.93 -0.87
CA LYS A 330 38.13 -11.58 0.11
C LYS A 330 38.30 -10.07 0.25
N PHE A 331 38.34 -9.34 -0.86
CA PHE A 331 38.42 -7.86 -0.84
C PHE A 331 37.31 -7.25 -0.06
N PHE A 332 36.06 -7.73 -0.25
CA PHE A 332 34.89 -7.28 0.46
C PHE A 332 34.68 -7.93 1.84
N LYS A 333 35.70 -8.67 2.34
CA LYS A 333 35.67 -9.36 3.65
C LYS A 333 34.45 -10.28 3.85
N MET A 334 34.02 -10.92 2.77
CA MET A 334 32.88 -11.85 2.82
C MET A 334 33.33 -13.30 3.11
N ILE A 335 34.62 -13.59 2.93
CA ILE A 335 35.32 -14.86 3.26
C ILE A 335 36.71 -14.54 3.76
#